data_ade6360b1705204598b245cf2d9b5316
#
_entry.id   ade6360b1705204598b245cf2d9b5316
#
_cell.length_a   1.000
_cell.length_b   1.000
_cell.length_c   1.000
_cell.angle_alpha   90.00
_cell.angle_beta   90.00
_cell.angle_gamma   90.00
#
_symmetry.space_group_name_H-M   'P 1'
#
loop_
_entity.id
_entity.type
_entity.pdbx_description
1 polymer ?
#
loop_
_entity_poly.entity_id
_entity_poly.type
_entity_poly.pdbx_seq_one_letter_code
_entity_poly.pdbx_strand_id
1 'polypeptide(L)'
;MLFRSSRVTDYSTSMLDELTATGEVLWSGGGTLPGNDGWVRLHLADTAATTLAEPSGDETTELQRDVLGALAGGGAYFFRQLGQAVGSSDDQALTTALWDLVWAGQITNDTFAPLRSMLGGKAKSSSAPRARAYRGRRRPTMPTQSGPPSVGGRWSLLPLAESDSTVRAAATAEQLLERYGVVTRGAVQVEGVRGGFAGVYRVLSRFEESGRARRGYFVEGLGAAQFATGPTVDRLRTYARELGDDERDDPDRKREALTLAATDPANPFGASLPWPTGDVDPGVADDAVAAGGASTGANDAASGVASGAKATRGHRPGRKAGALVTTVDGKLAVYVERGGKTVLTFTDDAADLAAAATSIASIVRTGLRKLSVER
;
A
#
# COMPACT_ATOMS: atom_id res chain seq x y z
N MET A 1 -8.78 -2.10 0.76
CA MET A 1 -9.75 -1.45 -0.16
C MET A 1 -10.09 0.00 0.22
N LEU A 2 -10.12 0.39 1.50
CA LEU A 2 -10.42 1.77 1.95
C LEU A 2 -9.49 2.85 1.35
N PHE A 3 -8.22 2.53 1.13
CA PHE A 3 -7.23 3.47 0.61
C PHE A 3 -7.62 4.12 -0.73
N ARG A 4 -8.12 3.35 -1.70
CA ARG A 4 -8.46 3.88 -3.04
C ARG A 4 -9.76 4.65 -3.04
N SER A 5 -10.76 4.18 -2.31
CA SER A 5 -12.08 4.81 -2.25
C SER A 5 -12.09 6.13 -1.47
N SER A 6 -11.09 6.41 -0.64
CA SER A 6 -10.95 7.68 0.06
C SER A 6 -10.25 8.77 -0.76
N ARG A 7 -9.60 8.40 -1.87
CA ARG A 7 -8.81 9.33 -2.70
C ARG A 7 -9.36 9.55 -4.11
N VAL A 8 -10.17 8.62 -4.59
CA VAL A 8 -10.79 8.71 -5.91
C VAL A 8 -12.29 8.75 -5.72
N THR A 9 -12.90 9.86 -6.13
CA THR A 9 -14.36 10.03 -6.09
C THR A 9 -15.02 8.93 -6.91
N ASP A 10 -16.05 8.30 -6.34
CA ASP A 10 -16.79 7.20 -6.97
C ASP A 10 -15.93 6.03 -7.46
N TYR A 11 -14.82 5.76 -6.76
CA TYR A 11 -13.92 4.69 -7.14
C TYR A 11 -14.66 3.35 -7.34
N SER A 12 -14.48 2.78 -8.50
CA SER A 12 -14.84 1.40 -8.83
C SER A 12 -13.60 0.57 -9.18
N THR A 13 -13.68 -0.74 -9.01
CA THR A 13 -12.57 -1.63 -9.37
C THR A 13 -12.29 -1.64 -10.87
N SER A 14 -13.29 -1.32 -11.71
CA SER A 14 -13.15 -1.21 -13.15
C SER A 14 -12.20 -0.09 -13.57
N MET A 15 -12.14 1.02 -12.82
CA MET A 15 -11.22 2.12 -13.14
C MET A 15 -9.76 1.67 -13.17
N LEU A 16 -9.34 0.81 -12.23
CA LEU A 16 -7.98 0.27 -12.27
C LEU A 16 -7.84 -0.77 -13.39
N ASP A 17 -8.85 -1.59 -13.62
CA ASP A 17 -8.82 -2.58 -14.70
C ASP A 17 -8.73 -1.90 -16.08
N GLU A 18 -9.37 -0.74 -16.26
CA GLU A 18 -9.24 0.07 -17.49
C GLU A 18 -7.81 0.57 -17.68
N LEU A 19 -7.20 1.16 -16.65
CA LEU A 19 -5.81 1.65 -16.71
C LEU A 19 -4.80 0.53 -16.95
N THR A 20 -5.04 -0.66 -16.40
CA THR A 20 -4.17 -1.81 -16.67
C THR A 20 -4.42 -2.40 -18.05
N ALA A 21 -5.65 -2.41 -18.54
CA ALA A 21 -6.01 -2.90 -19.87
C ALA A 21 -5.51 -1.98 -21.00
N THR A 22 -5.48 -0.66 -20.78
CA THR A 22 -4.86 0.31 -21.70
C THR A 22 -3.35 0.28 -21.67
N GLY A 23 -2.75 -0.32 -20.64
CA GLY A 23 -1.32 -0.36 -20.44
C GLY A 23 -0.73 0.92 -19.84
N GLU A 24 -1.55 1.88 -19.37
CA GLU A 24 -1.10 3.07 -18.68
C GLU A 24 -0.53 2.74 -17.28
N VAL A 25 -1.07 1.70 -16.66
CA VAL A 25 -0.60 1.20 -15.37
C VAL A 25 -0.22 -0.27 -15.50
N LEU A 26 0.97 -0.60 -15.06
CA LEU A 26 1.44 -1.97 -14.88
C LEU A 26 1.42 -2.32 -13.40
N TRP A 27 1.32 -3.60 -13.09
CA TRP A 27 1.49 -4.06 -11.72
C TRP A 27 2.50 -5.20 -11.65
N SER A 28 3.27 -5.26 -10.58
CA SER A 28 4.25 -6.32 -10.33
C SER A 28 4.06 -6.92 -8.96
N GLY A 29 4.36 -8.20 -8.84
CA GLY A 29 4.57 -8.84 -7.54
C GLY A 29 5.92 -8.43 -6.93
N GLY A 30 6.04 -8.60 -5.64
CA GLY A 30 7.26 -8.28 -4.89
C GLY A 30 7.51 -9.26 -3.75
N GLY A 31 7.23 -10.53 -3.98
CA GLY A 31 7.35 -11.61 -3.02
C GLY A 31 6.02 -12.06 -2.42
N THR A 32 6.03 -13.29 -1.91
CA THR A 32 4.85 -13.95 -1.33
C THR A 32 4.65 -13.58 0.13
N LEU A 33 3.40 -13.62 0.57
CA LEU A 33 2.98 -13.54 1.97
C LEU A 33 2.23 -14.82 2.35
N PRO A 34 2.14 -15.17 3.65
CA PRO A 34 1.35 -16.32 4.09
C PRO A 34 -0.12 -16.22 3.62
N GLY A 35 -0.71 -17.35 3.19
CA GLY A 35 -2.12 -17.42 2.83
C GLY A 35 -2.46 -17.07 1.39
N ASN A 36 -1.63 -17.42 0.44
CA ASN A 36 -1.78 -17.13 -1.00
C ASN A 36 -1.90 -15.62 -1.31
N ASP A 37 -1.20 -14.80 -0.54
CA ASP A 37 -1.12 -13.36 -0.69
C ASP A 37 0.31 -12.94 -1.07
N GLY A 38 0.51 -11.68 -1.43
CA GLY A 38 1.83 -11.16 -1.76
C GLY A 38 1.87 -9.65 -1.85
N TRP A 39 3.07 -9.13 -1.88
CA TRP A 39 3.32 -7.71 -2.10
C TRP A 39 3.07 -7.35 -3.57
N VAL A 40 2.32 -6.29 -3.80
CA VAL A 40 2.00 -5.78 -5.13
C VAL A 40 2.36 -4.31 -5.23
N ARG A 41 2.99 -3.93 -6.34
CA ARG A 41 3.30 -2.55 -6.69
C ARG A 41 2.58 -2.16 -7.96
N LEU A 42 2.19 -0.89 -8.04
CA LEU A 42 1.66 -0.27 -9.25
C LEU A 42 2.73 0.65 -9.83
N HIS A 43 2.87 0.63 -11.13
CA HIS A 43 3.83 1.43 -11.89
C HIS A 43 3.09 2.16 -13.00
N LEU A 44 3.43 3.43 -13.21
CA LEU A 44 3.08 4.10 -14.46
C LEU A 44 3.94 3.50 -15.57
N ALA A 45 3.37 3.23 -16.72
CA ALA A 45 4.06 2.51 -17.79
C ALA A 45 5.31 3.23 -18.30
N ASP A 46 5.26 4.56 -18.37
CA ASP A 46 6.37 5.42 -18.81
C ASP A 46 7.56 5.42 -17.86
N THR A 47 7.33 5.19 -16.56
CA THR A 47 8.38 5.13 -15.53
C THR A 47 8.63 3.72 -15.02
N ALA A 48 7.94 2.73 -15.56
CA ALA A 48 8.00 1.35 -15.06
C ALA A 48 9.43 0.79 -15.02
N ALA A 49 10.24 1.03 -16.05
CA ALA A 49 11.60 0.54 -16.09
C ALA A 49 12.44 1.00 -14.89
N THR A 50 12.26 2.24 -14.43
CA THR A 50 13.03 2.79 -13.30
C THR A 50 12.48 2.42 -11.94
N THR A 51 11.19 2.02 -11.87
CA THR A 51 10.46 1.74 -10.62
C THR A 51 10.29 0.25 -10.34
N LEU A 52 10.46 -0.59 -11.36
CA LEU A 52 10.46 -2.04 -11.21
C LEU A 52 11.68 -2.48 -10.39
N ALA A 53 11.43 -3.39 -9.47
CA ALA A 53 12.52 -4.11 -8.81
C ALA A 53 13.18 -5.08 -9.80
N GLU A 54 14.45 -5.37 -9.58
CA GLU A 54 15.06 -6.51 -10.25
C GLU A 54 14.27 -7.77 -9.89
N PRO A 55 13.97 -8.63 -10.88
CA PRO A 55 13.29 -9.88 -10.61
C PRO A 55 13.98 -10.64 -9.49
N SER A 56 13.23 -11.08 -8.51
CA SER A 56 13.70 -11.98 -7.46
C SER A 56 13.30 -13.40 -7.84
N GLY A 57 14.20 -14.34 -7.74
CA GLY A 57 13.84 -15.72 -7.97
C GLY A 57 15.07 -16.58 -8.07
N ASP A 58 15.08 -17.60 -7.24
CA ASP A 58 15.94 -18.75 -7.34
C ASP A 58 15.51 -19.58 -8.57
N GLU A 59 16.14 -20.66 -8.83
CA GLU A 59 16.01 -21.52 -9.99
C GLU A 59 14.59 -21.60 -10.61
N THR A 60 14.44 -21.10 -11.83
CA THR A 60 13.20 -21.24 -12.61
C THR A 60 13.01 -22.71 -13.01
N THR A 61 11.81 -23.24 -12.81
CA THR A 61 11.42 -24.57 -13.30
C THR A 61 11.41 -24.59 -14.85
N GLU A 62 11.41 -25.78 -15.44
CA GLU A 62 11.31 -25.94 -16.89
C GLU A 62 10.06 -25.24 -17.44
N LEU A 63 8.90 -25.49 -16.83
CA LEU A 63 7.64 -24.86 -17.23
C LEU A 63 7.68 -23.32 -17.11
N GLN A 64 8.30 -22.78 -16.09
CA GLN A 64 8.47 -21.32 -15.93
C GLN A 64 9.36 -20.74 -17.05
N ARG A 65 10.44 -21.44 -17.42
CA ARG A 65 11.30 -21.02 -18.54
C ARG A 65 10.55 -21.06 -19.87
N ASP A 66 9.72 -22.08 -20.09
CA ASP A 66 8.91 -22.20 -21.30
C ASP A 66 7.86 -21.08 -21.37
N VAL A 67 7.22 -20.75 -20.25
CA VAL A 67 6.30 -19.60 -20.14
C VAL A 67 7.02 -18.30 -20.49
N LEU A 68 8.17 -18.03 -19.89
CA LEU A 68 8.95 -16.82 -20.18
C LEU A 68 9.40 -16.79 -21.65
N GLY A 69 9.82 -17.93 -22.20
CA GLY A 69 10.19 -18.07 -23.61
C GLY A 69 9.01 -17.77 -24.54
N ALA A 70 7.83 -18.27 -24.25
CA ALA A 70 6.61 -18.00 -25.03
C ALA A 70 6.23 -16.51 -24.99
N LEU A 71 6.44 -15.84 -23.86
CA LEU A 71 6.15 -14.42 -23.69
C LEU A 71 7.25 -13.50 -24.25
N ALA A 72 8.47 -14.01 -24.46
CA ALA A 72 9.62 -13.21 -24.93
C ALA A 72 9.42 -12.62 -26.33
N GLY A 73 8.50 -13.16 -27.12
CA GLY A 73 8.12 -12.61 -28.42
C GLY A 73 7.36 -11.26 -28.36
N GLY A 74 7.13 -10.69 -27.17
CA GLY A 74 6.51 -9.37 -27.00
C GLY A 74 4.98 -9.40 -27.11
N GLY A 75 4.34 -10.55 -26.91
CA GLY A 75 2.89 -10.72 -26.93
C GLY A 75 2.28 -10.78 -25.53
N ALA A 76 0.94 -10.64 -25.49
CA ALA A 76 0.15 -10.92 -24.29
C ALA A 76 -0.80 -12.09 -24.60
N TYR A 77 -0.79 -13.11 -23.76
CA TYR A 77 -1.48 -14.39 -24.00
C TYR A 77 -2.57 -14.63 -22.96
N PHE A 78 -3.72 -15.10 -23.42
CA PHE A 78 -4.68 -15.70 -22.50
C PHE A 78 -4.17 -17.04 -21.97
N PHE A 79 -4.62 -17.43 -20.80
CA PHE A 79 -4.19 -18.65 -20.10
C PHE A 79 -4.17 -19.90 -21.02
N ARG A 80 -5.24 -20.14 -21.78
CA ARG A 80 -5.32 -21.29 -22.68
C ARG A 80 -4.35 -21.22 -23.85
N GLN A 81 -4.15 -20.04 -24.41
CA GLN A 81 -3.17 -19.83 -25.46
C GLN A 81 -1.75 -20.09 -24.96
N LEU A 82 -1.46 -19.62 -23.75
CA LEU A 82 -0.17 -19.84 -23.12
C LEU A 82 0.06 -21.33 -22.83
N GLY A 83 -0.95 -22.05 -22.29
CA GLY A 83 -0.87 -23.50 -22.11
C GLY A 83 -0.57 -24.26 -23.40
N GLN A 84 -1.21 -23.86 -24.51
CA GLN A 84 -0.93 -24.43 -25.83
C GLN A 84 0.50 -24.11 -26.32
N ALA A 85 0.96 -22.87 -26.11
CA ALA A 85 2.28 -22.43 -26.55
C ALA A 85 3.41 -23.17 -25.83
N VAL A 86 3.23 -23.50 -24.53
CA VAL A 86 4.21 -24.25 -23.72
C VAL A 86 3.96 -25.76 -23.70
N GLY A 87 2.95 -26.26 -24.42
CA GLY A 87 2.61 -27.68 -24.48
C GLY A 87 2.11 -28.27 -23.16
N SER A 88 1.64 -27.44 -22.22
CA SER A 88 1.16 -27.89 -20.93
C SER A 88 -0.34 -28.21 -20.99
N SER A 89 -0.70 -29.43 -20.55
CA SER A 89 -2.09 -29.86 -20.34
C SER A 89 -2.51 -29.79 -18.86
N ASP A 90 -1.57 -29.52 -17.93
CA ASP A 90 -1.83 -29.38 -16.51
C ASP A 90 -2.12 -27.92 -16.15
N ASP A 91 -3.41 -27.60 -16.03
CA ASP A 91 -3.89 -26.28 -15.67
C ASP A 91 -3.41 -25.83 -14.28
N GLN A 92 -3.24 -26.78 -13.35
CA GLN A 92 -2.83 -26.46 -11.98
C GLN A 92 -1.33 -26.12 -11.94
N ALA A 93 -0.49 -26.90 -12.60
CA ALA A 93 0.94 -26.63 -12.73
C ALA A 93 1.19 -25.28 -13.42
N LEU A 94 0.47 -25.01 -14.53
CA LEU A 94 0.57 -23.74 -15.24
C LEU A 94 0.09 -22.55 -14.38
N THR A 95 -1.00 -22.71 -13.63
CA THR A 95 -1.48 -21.66 -12.70
C THR A 95 -0.43 -21.35 -11.65
N THR A 96 0.18 -22.38 -11.05
CA THR A 96 1.23 -22.22 -10.04
C THR A 96 2.44 -21.50 -10.65
N ALA A 97 2.91 -21.95 -11.82
CA ALA A 97 4.05 -21.33 -12.50
C ALA A 97 3.81 -19.84 -12.81
N LEU A 98 2.60 -19.47 -13.26
CA LEU A 98 2.25 -18.06 -13.51
C LEU A 98 2.31 -17.22 -12.24
N TRP A 99 1.74 -17.69 -11.14
CA TRP A 99 1.75 -16.93 -9.89
C TRP A 99 3.15 -16.83 -9.28
N ASP A 100 3.97 -17.87 -9.39
CA ASP A 100 5.38 -17.81 -8.96
C ASP A 100 6.14 -16.75 -9.75
N LEU A 101 5.97 -16.70 -11.08
CA LEU A 101 6.56 -15.69 -11.94
C LEU A 101 6.04 -14.27 -11.65
N VAL A 102 4.76 -14.13 -11.28
CA VAL A 102 4.20 -12.85 -10.80
C VAL A 102 4.91 -12.41 -9.52
N TRP A 103 5.00 -13.30 -8.52
CA TRP A 103 5.63 -12.97 -7.24
C TRP A 103 7.13 -12.72 -7.37
N ALA A 104 7.77 -13.34 -8.36
CA ALA A 104 9.15 -13.05 -8.74
C ALA A 104 9.33 -11.71 -9.49
N GLY A 105 8.23 -11.03 -9.85
CA GLY A 105 8.26 -9.75 -10.56
C GLY A 105 8.69 -9.85 -12.02
N GLN A 106 8.42 -10.97 -12.69
CA GLN A 106 8.82 -11.22 -14.07
C GLN A 106 7.68 -11.00 -15.07
N ILE A 107 6.45 -11.31 -14.69
CA ILE A 107 5.25 -11.17 -15.53
C ILE A 107 4.18 -10.32 -14.86
N THR A 108 3.27 -9.81 -15.67
CA THR A 108 2.11 -9.04 -15.27
C THR A 108 0.85 -9.54 -15.98
N ASN A 109 -0.29 -8.97 -15.61
CA ASN A 109 -1.57 -9.21 -16.26
C ASN A 109 -2.27 -7.89 -16.58
N ASP A 110 -3.03 -7.84 -17.66
CA ASP A 110 -3.78 -6.66 -18.11
C ASP A 110 -5.01 -6.32 -17.25
N THR A 111 -5.23 -7.04 -16.16
CA THR A 111 -6.32 -6.78 -15.20
C THR A 111 -5.94 -7.21 -13.79
N PHE A 112 -6.55 -6.59 -12.79
CA PHE A 112 -6.43 -7.00 -11.38
C PHE A 112 -7.42 -8.11 -10.98
N ALA A 113 -8.27 -8.57 -11.90
CA ALA A 113 -9.29 -9.58 -11.62
C ALA A 113 -8.70 -10.91 -11.10
N PRO A 114 -7.61 -11.46 -11.67
CA PRO A 114 -6.98 -12.68 -11.16
C PRO A 114 -6.53 -12.58 -9.70
N LEU A 115 -5.87 -11.48 -9.36
CA LEU A 115 -5.41 -11.22 -7.98
C LEU A 115 -6.60 -11.12 -7.02
N ARG A 116 -7.66 -10.41 -7.40
CA ARG A 116 -8.88 -10.33 -6.58
C ARG A 116 -9.54 -11.68 -6.38
N SER A 117 -9.55 -12.51 -7.43
CA SER A 117 -10.10 -13.87 -7.36
C SER A 117 -9.29 -14.77 -6.43
N MET A 118 -7.97 -14.65 -6.45
CA MET A 118 -7.06 -15.42 -5.59
C MET A 118 -7.23 -15.03 -4.11
N LEU A 119 -7.32 -13.75 -3.79
CA LEU A 119 -7.47 -13.23 -2.44
C LEU A 119 -8.90 -13.38 -1.89
N GLY A 120 -9.88 -13.43 -2.75
CA GLY A 120 -11.30 -13.52 -2.41
C GLY A 120 -11.78 -14.93 -2.07
N GLY A 121 -10.97 -15.79 -1.43
CA GLY A 121 -11.29 -17.17 -1.09
C GLY A 121 -12.77 -17.38 -0.75
N LYS A 122 -13.54 -18.00 -1.65
CA LYS A 122 -14.99 -18.12 -1.72
C LYS A 122 -15.70 -16.81 -2.09
N ALA A 123 -15.43 -16.28 -3.28
CA ALA A 123 -16.47 -15.53 -3.97
C ALA A 123 -17.69 -16.46 -4.03
N LYS A 124 -18.72 -16.19 -3.22
CA LYS A 124 -20.04 -16.74 -3.45
C LYS A 124 -20.30 -16.41 -4.91
N SER A 125 -20.41 -17.44 -5.75
CA SER A 125 -20.89 -17.25 -7.11
C SER A 125 -22.12 -16.36 -6.94
N SER A 126 -22.04 -15.14 -7.46
CA SER A 126 -23.23 -14.31 -7.58
C SER A 126 -24.17 -15.14 -8.45
N SER A 127 -25.08 -15.85 -7.81
CA SER A 127 -26.21 -16.40 -8.48
C SER A 127 -26.90 -15.19 -9.09
N ALA A 128 -26.67 -14.95 -10.38
CA ALA A 128 -27.51 -14.06 -11.14
C ALA A 128 -28.95 -14.39 -10.75
N PRO A 129 -29.82 -13.37 -10.53
CA PRO A 129 -31.20 -13.61 -10.17
C PRO A 129 -31.73 -14.62 -11.17
N ARG A 130 -32.20 -15.78 -10.68
CA ARG A 130 -32.81 -16.79 -11.54
C ARG A 130 -33.99 -16.11 -12.24
N ALA A 131 -33.72 -15.60 -13.45
CA ALA A 131 -34.78 -15.31 -14.40
C ALA A 131 -35.60 -16.59 -14.51
N ARG A 132 -36.92 -16.48 -14.20
CA ARG A 132 -37.88 -17.56 -14.31
C ARG A 132 -37.64 -18.27 -15.67
N ALA A 133 -37.28 -19.53 -15.57
CA ALA A 133 -37.00 -20.36 -16.74
C ALA A 133 -38.25 -20.42 -17.64
N TYR A 134 -38.19 -19.65 -18.71
CA TYR A 134 -39.01 -19.94 -19.87
C TYR A 134 -38.48 -21.24 -20.50
N ARG A 135 -39.32 -22.25 -20.58
CA ARG A 135 -38.99 -23.56 -21.21
C ARG A 135 -38.69 -23.33 -22.68
N GLY A 136 -37.49 -22.86 -22.99
CA GLY A 136 -36.95 -22.79 -24.35
C GLY A 136 -35.67 -23.61 -24.42
N ARG A 137 -35.47 -24.34 -25.50
CA ARG A 137 -34.35 -25.21 -25.83
C ARG A 137 -33.04 -24.60 -25.27
N ARG A 138 -32.34 -25.33 -24.40
CA ARG A 138 -30.99 -25.01 -23.96
C ARG A 138 -30.11 -24.86 -25.19
N ARG A 139 -29.74 -23.64 -25.53
CA ARG A 139 -28.58 -23.42 -26.39
C ARG A 139 -27.38 -24.04 -25.69
N PRO A 140 -26.58 -24.88 -26.39
CA PRO A 140 -25.32 -25.34 -25.81
C PRO A 140 -24.52 -24.10 -25.42
N THR A 141 -24.24 -23.95 -24.16
CA THR A 141 -23.25 -22.98 -23.69
C THR A 141 -21.93 -23.44 -24.26
N MET A 142 -21.38 -22.68 -25.21
CA MET A 142 -20.00 -22.90 -25.62
C MET A 142 -19.14 -22.91 -24.37
N PRO A 143 -18.23 -23.90 -24.20
CA PRO A 143 -17.28 -23.87 -23.09
C PRO A 143 -16.55 -22.54 -23.22
N THR A 144 -16.65 -21.72 -22.16
CA THR A 144 -15.88 -20.49 -22.07
C THR A 144 -14.41 -20.89 -22.12
N GLN A 145 -13.67 -20.44 -23.13
CA GLN A 145 -12.26 -20.72 -23.34
C GLN A 145 -11.38 -20.00 -22.28
N SER A 146 -11.97 -19.40 -21.28
CA SER A 146 -11.31 -18.77 -20.15
C SER A 146 -10.98 -19.83 -19.09
N GLY A 147 -9.71 -19.90 -18.70
CA GLY A 147 -9.24 -20.71 -17.58
C GLY A 147 -9.91 -20.34 -16.25
N PRO A 148 -9.41 -20.85 -15.13
CA PRO A 148 -9.91 -20.47 -13.81
C PRO A 148 -9.94 -18.94 -13.61
N PRO A 149 -10.86 -18.39 -12.79
CA PRO A 149 -10.93 -16.94 -12.55
C PRO A 149 -9.62 -16.32 -12.05
N SER A 150 -8.79 -17.14 -11.36
CA SER A 150 -7.47 -16.73 -10.86
C SER A 150 -6.39 -16.58 -11.92
N VAL A 151 -6.69 -16.86 -13.18
CA VAL A 151 -5.75 -16.70 -14.31
C VAL A 151 -6.40 -16.02 -15.52
N GLY A 152 -7.52 -15.33 -15.31
CA GLY A 152 -8.19 -14.53 -16.34
C GLY A 152 -7.32 -13.38 -16.82
N GLY A 153 -7.73 -12.73 -17.94
CA GLY A 153 -6.95 -11.67 -18.56
C GLY A 153 -5.79 -12.18 -19.42
N ARG A 154 -4.95 -11.27 -19.86
CA ARG A 154 -3.78 -11.55 -20.71
C ARG A 154 -2.50 -11.38 -19.90
N TRP A 155 -1.61 -12.36 -20.04
CA TRP A 155 -0.31 -12.41 -19.37
C TRP A 155 0.78 -11.91 -20.30
N SER A 156 1.67 -11.08 -19.81
CA SER A 156 2.81 -10.54 -20.56
C SER A 156 4.04 -10.41 -19.66
N LEU A 157 5.20 -10.28 -20.27
CA LEU A 157 6.42 -9.92 -19.55
C LEU A 157 6.28 -8.48 -19.01
N LEU A 158 6.85 -8.24 -17.84
CA LEU A 158 7.17 -6.90 -17.38
C LEU A 158 8.33 -6.32 -18.22
N PRO A 159 8.37 -4.98 -18.41
CA PRO A 159 9.53 -4.33 -19.00
C PRO A 159 10.80 -4.68 -18.21
N LEU A 160 11.92 -4.68 -18.91
CA LEU A 160 13.22 -4.83 -18.25
C LEU A 160 13.44 -3.65 -17.29
N ALA A 161 13.84 -3.96 -16.07
CA ALA A 161 14.25 -2.93 -15.13
C ALA A 161 15.49 -2.19 -15.65
N GLU A 162 15.55 -0.88 -15.42
CA GLU A 162 16.73 -0.06 -15.76
C GLU A 162 17.98 -0.64 -15.10
N SER A 163 19.01 -0.88 -15.90
CA SER A 163 20.26 -1.49 -15.42
C SER A 163 21.15 -0.50 -14.69
N ASP A 164 21.08 0.80 -15.04
CA ASP A 164 21.86 1.84 -14.37
C ASP A 164 21.32 2.11 -12.97
N SER A 165 22.07 1.71 -11.97
CA SER A 165 21.72 1.91 -10.57
C SER A 165 21.64 3.39 -10.18
N THR A 166 22.33 4.28 -10.89
CA THR A 166 22.29 5.72 -10.64
C THR A 166 20.96 6.30 -11.12
N VAL A 167 20.51 5.90 -12.30
CA VAL A 167 19.22 6.30 -12.87
C VAL A 167 18.08 5.80 -11.96
N ARG A 168 18.13 4.54 -11.54
CA ARG A 168 17.13 3.99 -10.60
C ARG A 168 17.13 4.71 -9.25
N ALA A 169 18.30 5.02 -8.70
CA ALA A 169 18.41 5.74 -7.43
C ALA A 169 17.84 7.17 -7.53
N ALA A 170 18.09 7.85 -8.66
CA ALA A 170 17.53 9.17 -8.92
C ALA A 170 16.00 9.10 -9.03
N ALA A 171 15.45 8.18 -9.83
CA ALA A 171 14.01 7.97 -9.94
C ALA A 171 13.35 7.63 -8.59
N THR A 172 13.99 6.80 -7.77
CA THR A 172 13.52 6.49 -6.41
C THR A 172 13.45 7.74 -5.55
N ALA A 173 14.47 8.59 -5.59
CA ALA A 173 14.50 9.83 -4.82
C ALA A 173 13.41 10.82 -5.28
N GLU A 174 13.16 10.93 -6.58
CA GLU A 174 12.05 11.70 -7.16
C GLU A 174 10.69 11.22 -6.68
N GLN A 175 10.46 9.90 -6.76
CA GLN A 175 9.21 9.30 -6.28
C GLN A 175 8.96 9.54 -4.80
N LEU A 176 10.02 9.46 -3.97
CA LEU A 176 9.90 9.76 -2.55
C LEU A 176 9.52 11.22 -2.31
N LEU A 177 10.15 12.17 -3.03
CA LEU A 177 9.80 13.59 -2.96
C LEU A 177 8.35 13.86 -3.40
N GLU A 178 7.91 13.23 -4.48
CA GLU A 178 6.55 13.36 -4.98
C GLU A 178 5.51 12.76 -4.01
N ARG A 179 5.79 11.56 -3.49
CA ARG A 179 4.86 10.82 -2.63
C ARG A 179 4.72 11.43 -1.24
N TYR A 180 5.82 11.83 -0.63
CA TYR A 180 5.85 12.32 0.75
C TYR A 180 5.87 13.85 0.85
N GLY A 181 6.23 14.55 -0.22
CA GLY A 181 6.48 16.00 -0.18
C GLY A 181 7.75 16.33 0.61
N VAL A 182 7.84 15.88 1.86
CA VAL A 182 9.05 15.95 2.71
C VAL A 182 9.60 14.56 2.93
N VAL A 183 10.80 14.30 2.41
CA VAL A 183 11.49 13.01 2.59
C VAL A 183 12.28 13.03 3.88
N THR A 184 11.99 12.06 4.75
CA THR A 184 12.63 11.85 6.03
C THR A 184 13.24 10.45 6.10
N ARG A 185 14.07 10.18 7.10
CA ARG A 185 14.59 8.83 7.36
C ARG A 185 13.45 7.82 7.56
N GLY A 186 12.41 8.21 8.31
CA GLY A 186 11.26 7.34 8.57
C GLY A 186 10.52 6.94 7.28
N ALA A 187 10.29 7.88 6.36
CA ALA A 187 9.66 7.62 5.08
C ALA A 187 10.45 6.58 4.26
N VAL A 188 11.77 6.74 4.17
CA VAL A 188 12.65 5.81 3.44
C VAL A 188 12.67 4.41 4.06
N GLN A 189 12.63 4.31 5.39
CA GLN A 189 12.57 3.03 6.10
C GLN A 189 11.26 2.28 5.83
N VAL A 190 10.14 2.99 5.87
CA VAL A 190 8.81 2.40 5.60
C VAL A 190 8.69 1.88 4.17
N GLU A 191 9.29 2.58 3.20
CA GLU A 191 9.34 2.14 1.80
C GLU A 191 10.29 0.95 1.56
N GLY A 192 11.12 0.60 2.54
CA GLY A 192 12.06 -0.49 2.40
C GLY A 192 13.09 -0.27 1.27
N VAL A 193 13.48 0.98 1.03
CA VAL A 193 14.37 1.32 -0.08
C VAL A 193 15.71 0.60 0.07
N ARG A 194 16.15 -0.09 -0.99
CA ARG A 194 17.46 -0.77 -1.03
C ARG A 194 18.60 0.24 -0.79
N GLY A 195 19.50 -0.07 0.12
CA GLY A 195 20.56 0.85 0.56
C GLY A 195 20.12 1.87 1.63
N GLY A 196 18.85 1.84 2.03
CA GLY A 196 18.31 2.63 3.12
C GLY A 196 18.46 4.14 2.95
N PHE A 197 18.34 4.87 4.05
CA PHE A 197 18.41 6.33 4.02
C PHE A 197 19.77 6.86 3.55
N ALA A 198 20.87 6.17 3.82
CA ALA A 198 22.20 6.61 3.40
C ALA A 198 22.35 6.64 1.87
N GLY A 199 21.73 5.69 1.16
CA GLY A 199 21.69 5.68 -0.30
C GLY A 199 20.89 6.86 -0.86
N VAL A 200 19.66 7.03 -0.36
CA VAL A 200 18.76 8.11 -0.77
C VAL A 200 19.35 9.50 -0.42
N TYR A 201 19.97 9.65 0.74
CA TYR A 201 20.61 10.88 1.18
C TYR A 201 21.66 11.38 0.18
N ARG A 202 22.51 10.49 -0.33
CA ARG A 202 23.54 10.87 -1.31
C ARG A 202 22.92 11.43 -2.59
N VAL A 203 21.83 10.83 -3.07
CA VAL A 203 21.13 11.32 -4.26
C VAL A 203 20.45 12.66 -3.98
N LEU A 204 19.73 12.78 -2.86
CA LEU A 204 19.05 14.02 -2.48
C LEU A 204 20.03 15.17 -2.21
N SER A 205 21.26 14.89 -1.73
CA SER A 205 22.31 15.90 -1.62
C SER A 205 22.76 16.40 -3.01
N ARG A 206 22.83 15.53 -4.02
CA ARG A 206 23.07 15.95 -5.40
C ARG A 206 21.91 16.77 -5.98
N PHE A 207 20.65 16.42 -5.60
CA PHE A 207 19.50 17.24 -5.98
C PHE A 207 19.53 18.61 -5.31
N GLU A 208 20.02 18.72 -4.08
CA GLU A 208 20.25 20.00 -3.41
C GLU A 208 21.32 20.83 -4.14
N GLU A 209 22.47 20.25 -4.46
CA GLU A 209 23.54 20.91 -5.22
C GLU A 209 23.06 21.43 -6.58
N SER A 210 22.15 20.70 -7.24
CA SER A 210 21.57 21.10 -8.53
C SER A 210 20.32 21.99 -8.41
N GLY A 211 19.89 22.35 -7.20
CA GLY A 211 18.71 23.18 -6.95
C GLY A 211 17.36 22.46 -7.12
N ARG A 212 17.35 21.13 -7.33
CA ARG A 212 16.13 20.32 -7.50
C ARG A 212 15.43 20.05 -6.18
N ALA A 213 16.17 20.01 -5.07
CA ALA A 213 15.66 19.84 -3.73
C ALA A 213 16.29 20.87 -2.78
N ARG A 214 15.66 21.05 -1.63
CA ARG A 214 16.17 21.84 -0.51
C ARG A 214 16.26 20.95 0.70
N ARG A 215 17.37 21.02 1.42
CA ARG A 215 17.52 20.42 2.72
C ARG A 215 17.15 21.42 3.79
N GLY A 216 16.47 20.95 4.84
CA GLY A 216 16.07 21.82 5.93
C GLY A 216 15.44 21.05 7.09
N TYR A 217 14.86 21.81 7.98
CA TYR A 217 14.07 21.34 9.10
C TYR A 217 12.63 21.81 8.85
N PHE A 218 11.84 20.99 8.19
CA PHE A 218 10.48 21.32 7.73
C PHE A 218 9.40 20.83 8.68
N VAL A 219 9.64 19.68 9.30
CA VAL A 219 8.69 19.02 10.21
C VAL A 219 9.40 18.78 11.53
N GLU A 220 8.82 19.31 12.59
CA GLU A 220 9.36 19.18 13.96
C GLU A 220 9.42 17.72 14.41
N GLY A 221 10.42 17.35 15.19
CA GLY A 221 10.58 16.00 15.74
C GLY A 221 11.09 14.94 14.77
N LEU A 222 11.33 15.25 13.48
CA LEU A 222 11.76 14.27 12.47
C LEU A 222 13.26 14.28 12.14
N GLY A 223 14.08 14.93 12.96
CA GLY A 223 15.52 15.05 12.74
C GLY A 223 15.89 16.08 11.66
N ALA A 224 17.18 16.37 11.55
CA ALA A 224 17.68 17.49 10.75
C ALA A 224 17.86 17.21 9.24
N ALA A 225 17.87 15.95 8.83
CA ALA A 225 18.09 15.59 7.44
C ALA A 225 16.76 15.36 6.71
N GLN A 226 16.05 16.44 6.42
CA GLN A 226 14.80 16.44 5.66
C GLN A 226 15.01 17.12 4.31
N PHE A 227 14.40 16.57 3.26
CA PHE A 227 14.51 17.10 1.91
C PHE A 227 13.10 17.34 1.34
N ALA A 228 12.92 18.46 0.64
CA ALA A 228 11.69 18.80 -0.05
C ALA A 228 11.99 19.58 -1.32
N THR A 229 11.06 19.62 -2.28
CA THR A 229 11.16 20.50 -3.43
C THR A 229 10.81 21.94 -3.05
N GLY A 230 11.27 22.91 -3.85
CA GLY A 230 10.93 24.33 -3.64
C GLY A 230 9.43 24.57 -3.53
N PRO A 231 8.61 24.09 -4.48
CA PRO A 231 7.15 24.23 -4.41
C PRO A 231 6.52 23.62 -3.15
N THR A 232 7.04 22.47 -2.68
CA THR A 232 6.56 21.86 -1.43
C THR A 232 6.84 22.75 -0.22
N VAL A 233 8.04 23.32 -0.14
CA VAL A 233 8.40 24.27 0.94
C VAL A 233 7.48 25.49 0.94
N ASP A 234 7.17 26.02 -0.23
CA ASP A 234 6.30 27.17 -0.35
C ASP A 234 4.85 26.84 0.07
N ARG A 235 4.35 25.65 -0.27
CA ARG A 235 3.05 25.15 0.23
C ARG A 235 3.04 24.99 1.76
N LEU A 236 4.09 24.43 2.34
CA LEU A 236 4.21 24.31 3.80
C LEU A 236 4.15 25.67 4.49
N ARG A 237 4.80 26.69 3.92
CA ARG A 237 4.73 28.07 4.44
C ARG A 237 3.33 28.66 4.35
N THR A 238 2.56 28.34 3.30
CA THR A 238 1.16 28.78 3.18
C THR A 238 0.33 28.19 4.30
N TYR A 239 0.39 26.87 4.50
CA TYR A 239 -0.33 26.21 5.60
C TYR A 239 0.10 26.69 6.99
N ALA A 240 1.41 26.97 7.20
CA ALA A 240 1.88 27.49 8.48
C ALA A 240 1.34 28.90 8.78
N ARG A 241 1.07 29.72 7.75
CA ARG A 241 0.47 31.06 7.91
C ARG A 241 -1.03 30.97 8.16
N GLU A 242 -1.72 30.05 7.48
CA GLU A 242 -3.17 29.81 7.69
C GLU A 242 -3.49 29.24 9.08
N LEU A 243 -2.51 28.59 9.73
CA LEU A 243 -2.60 28.06 11.08
C LEU A 243 -2.06 29.04 12.14
N GLY A 244 -2.15 30.35 11.92
CA GLY A 244 -1.76 31.37 12.89
C GLY A 244 -2.35 31.12 14.28
N ASP A 245 -1.62 31.46 15.34
CA ASP A 245 -2.00 31.13 16.73
C ASP A 245 -3.36 31.73 17.13
N ASP A 246 -3.73 32.89 16.56
CA ASP A 246 -5.00 33.59 16.86
C ASP A 246 -6.24 32.85 16.31
N GLU A 247 -6.11 32.05 15.27
CA GLU A 247 -7.25 31.30 14.72
C GLU A 247 -7.45 29.92 15.40
N ARG A 248 -6.47 29.46 16.16
CA ARG A 248 -6.56 28.16 16.85
C ARG A 248 -7.50 28.20 18.06
N ASP A 249 -7.65 29.34 18.68
CA ASP A 249 -8.42 29.53 19.91
C ASP A 249 -9.88 29.96 19.64
N ASP A 250 -10.30 30.10 18.37
CA ASP A 250 -11.69 30.36 18.02
C ASP A 250 -12.56 29.12 18.26
N PRO A 251 -13.49 29.15 19.24
CA PRO A 251 -14.37 28.02 19.57
C PRO A 251 -15.34 27.68 18.44
N ASP A 252 -15.68 28.63 17.56
CA ASP A 252 -16.62 28.48 16.45
C ASP A 252 -15.91 28.04 15.15
N ARG A 253 -14.59 27.90 15.17
CA ARG A 253 -13.83 27.46 14.01
C ARG A 253 -14.24 26.07 13.56
N LYS A 254 -14.49 25.91 12.26
CA LYS A 254 -14.75 24.61 11.67
C LYS A 254 -13.48 23.73 11.71
N ARG A 255 -13.53 22.68 12.52
CA ARG A 255 -12.47 21.68 12.63
C ARG A 255 -12.38 20.86 11.34
N GLU A 256 -11.21 20.71 10.77
CA GLU A 256 -10.99 19.85 9.62
C GLU A 256 -10.54 18.45 10.09
N ALA A 257 -11.44 17.47 9.97
CA ALA A 257 -11.18 16.10 10.36
C ALA A 257 -10.94 15.20 9.13
N LEU A 258 -9.81 14.51 9.10
CA LEU A 258 -9.44 13.57 8.04
C LEU A 258 -9.26 12.17 8.63
N THR A 259 -10.04 11.20 8.14
CA THR A 259 -9.88 9.79 8.52
C THR A 259 -9.24 8.99 7.39
N LEU A 260 -8.17 8.29 7.71
CA LEU A 260 -7.37 7.46 6.80
C LEU A 260 -7.27 6.03 7.33
N ALA A 261 -6.94 5.08 6.46
CA ALA A 261 -6.46 3.78 6.92
C ALA A 261 -5.14 3.95 7.67
N ALA A 262 -4.93 3.24 8.75
CA ALA A 262 -3.67 3.32 9.50
C ALA A 262 -2.44 2.96 8.66
N THR A 263 -2.62 2.12 7.63
CA THR A 263 -1.59 1.74 6.64
C THR A 263 -1.46 2.72 5.47
N ASP A 264 -2.29 3.76 5.41
CA ASP A 264 -2.24 4.74 4.32
C ASP A 264 -0.89 5.45 4.29
N PRO A 265 -0.23 5.58 3.12
CA PRO A 265 1.03 6.34 3.00
C PRO A 265 0.94 7.80 3.45
N ALA A 266 -0.24 8.44 3.36
CA ALA A 266 -0.44 9.79 3.86
C ALA A 266 -0.58 9.87 5.38
N ASN A 267 -0.78 8.74 6.07
CA ASN A 267 -0.71 8.70 7.52
C ASN A 267 0.75 8.77 7.97
N PRO A 268 1.20 9.86 8.63
CA PRO A 268 2.58 9.97 9.09
C PRO A 268 2.87 9.14 10.33
N PHE A 269 1.84 8.83 11.14
CA PHE A 269 2.00 8.18 12.44
C PHE A 269 2.40 6.70 12.30
N GLY A 270 3.43 6.31 13.02
CA GLY A 270 4.05 4.99 12.93
C GLY A 270 4.86 4.76 11.65
N ALA A 271 5.13 5.84 10.90
CA ALA A 271 6.01 5.89 9.75
C ALA A 271 7.06 6.99 9.94
N SER A 272 6.74 8.22 9.52
CA SER A 272 7.63 9.38 9.71
C SER A 272 7.51 9.97 11.12
N LEU A 273 6.32 9.97 11.71
CA LEU A 273 6.08 10.41 13.08
C LEU A 273 5.90 9.20 14.01
N PRO A 274 6.41 9.26 15.25
CA PRO A 274 6.06 8.28 16.27
C PRO A 274 4.57 8.37 16.59
N TRP A 275 4.00 7.28 17.11
CA TRP A 275 2.69 7.36 17.72
C TRP A 275 2.76 8.20 18.98
N PRO A 276 1.86 9.16 19.21
CA PRO A 276 1.80 9.87 20.47
C PRO A 276 1.65 8.88 21.63
N THR A 277 2.45 9.05 22.65
CA THR A 277 2.29 8.34 23.92
C THR A 277 1.38 9.19 24.79
N GLY A 278 0.19 8.67 25.16
CA GLY A 278 -0.63 9.34 26.17
C GLY A 278 0.20 9.53 27.46
N ASP A 279 0.19 10.72 28.00
CA ASP A 279 0.81 11.18 29.25
C ASP A 279 2.00 10.34 29.79
N VAL A 280 3.16 10.48 29.20
CA VAL A 280 4.44 10.18 29.82
C VAL A 280 5.38 11.34 29.50
N ASP A 281 5.83 11.99 30.58
CA ASP A 281 6.80 13.08 30.65
C ASP A 281 7.88 12.99 29.54
N PRO A 282 8.12 14.06 28.73
CA PRO A 282 9.08 14.05 27.62
C PRO A 282 10.55 14.06 28.03
N GLY A 283 10.87 13.65 29.25
CA GLY A 283 12.22 13.76 29.83
C GLY A 283 13.23 12.66 29.46
N VAL A 284 12.87 11.58 28.77
CA VAL A 284 13.79 10.46 28.45
C VAL A 284 13.48 9.85 27.09
N ALA A 285 13.93 10.45 26.02
CA ALA A 285 13.83 9.88 24.67
C ALA A 285 15.07 10.19 23.81
N ASP A 286 16.25 9.77 24.26
CA ASP A 286 17.44 9.94 23.41
C ASP A 286 18.16 8.64 23.01
N ASP A 287 17.66 7.44 23.35
CA ASP A 287 18.40 6.20 23.03
C ASP A 287 17.60 4.99 22.48
N ALA A 288 16.36 5.15 22.00
CA ALA A 288 15.53 3.99 21.59
C ALA A 288 15.22 3.87 20.09
N VAL A 289 15.97 4.52 19.19
CA VAL A 289 15.70 4.45 17.73
C VAL A 289 16.56 3.41 16.99
N ALA A 290 17.27 2.55 17.68
CA ALA A 290 18.21 1.61 17.07
C ALA A 290 17.78 0.12 17.02
N ALA A 291 16.51 -0.23 17.24
CA ALA A 291 16.09 -1.64 17.16
C ALA A 291 14.66 -1.82 16.63
N GLY A 292 14.51 -1.77 15.33
CA GLY A 292 13.31 -2.15 14.59
C GLY A 292 13.62 -3.14 13.47
N GLY A 293 14.41 -4.17 13.78
CA GLY A 293 14.68 -5.31 12.91
C GLY A 293 13.58 -6.36 13.04
N ALA A 294 13.27 -7.00 11.93
CA ALA A 294 12.33 -8.09 11.76
C ALA A 294 12.44 -9.16 12.86
N SER A 295 11.33 -9.47 13.54
CA SER A 295 11.25 -10.66 14.40
C SER A 295 10.57 -11.78 13.64
N THR A 296 11.38 -12.70 13.12
CA THR A 296 11.03 -14.12 12.95
C THR A 296 11.00 -14.76 14.33
N GLY A 297 9.94 -15.54 14.58
CA GLY A 297 9.77 -16.21 15.87
C GLY A 297 10.79 -17.32 16.12
N ALA A 298 11.15 -17.48 17.37
CA ALA A 298 11.51 -18.75 17.99
C ALA A 298 11.40 -18.62 19.51
N ASN A 299 10.79 -19.63 20.13
CA ASN A 299 10.74 -19.85 21.57
C ASN A 299 12.16 -19.96 22.15
N ASP A 300 12.38 -19.48 23.38
CA ASP A 300 12.77 -20.35 24.46
C ASP A 300 12.77 -19.66 25.83
N ALA A 301 12.53 -20.48 26.82
CA ALA A 301 12.37 -20.16 28.22
C ALA A 301 13.70 -19.87 28.95
N ALA A 302 13.72 -18.91 29.86
CA ALA A 302 14.43 -19.05 31.14
C ALA A 302 14.06 -17.95 32.13
N SER A 303 13.57 -18.36 33.24
CA SER A 303 13.56 -17.98 34.64
C SER A 303 14.37 -16.72 35.06
N GLY A 304 13.70 -15.77 35.77
CA GLY A 304 14.36 -14.73 36.55
C GLY A 304 13.34 -13.84 37.25
N VAL A 305 13.13 -14.09 38.54
CA VAL A 305 12.22 -13.41 39.46
C VAL A 305 12.64 -11.95 39.68
N ALA A 306 11.75 -10.99 39.46
CA ALA A 306 11.72 -9.72 40.17
C ALA A 306 10.29 -9.16 40.20
N SER A 307 9.87 -8.88 41.40
CA SER A 307 8.58 -8.41 41.87
C SER A 307 8.21 -7.01 41.36
N GLY A 308 6.92 -6.79 41.08
CA GLY A 308 6.26 -5.52 41.31
C GLY A 308 5.98 -4.67 40.09
N ALA A 309 4.70 -4.49 39.82
CA ALA A 309 3.96 -3.60 38.96
C ALA A 309 3.44 -4.28 37.70
N LYS A 310 2.20 -4.71 37.83
CA LYS A 310 1.35 -5.17 36.72
C LYS A 310 1.02 -3.98 35.83
N ALA A 311 1.92 -3.68 34.89
CA ALA A 311 1.61 -2.76 33.82
C ALA A 311 0.49 -3.39 33.00
N THR A 312 -0.71 -2.84 33.09
CA THR A 312 -1.82 -3.14 32.21
C THR A 312 -1.28 -3.00 30.78
N ARG A 313 -1.27 -4.11 30.03
CA ARG A 313 -0.94 -4.11 28.60
C ARG A 313 -2.02 -3.30 27.88
N GLY A 314 -1.87 -1.97 27.87
CA GLY A 314 -2.73 -1.09 27.11
C GLY A 314 -2.63 -1.42 25.61
N HIS A 315 -3.75 -1.36 24.91
CA HIS A 315 -3.75 -1.43 23.47
C HIS A 315 -2.86 -0.31 22.91
N ARG A 316 -1.94 -0.67 22.00
CA ARG A 316 -1.04 0.30 21.35
C ARG A 316 -1.47 0.50 19.91
N PRO A 317 -1.49 1.76 19.43
CA PRO A 317 -1.76 2.03 18.02
C PRO A 317 -0.66 1.42 17.15
N GLY A 318 -0.99 1.14 15.89
CA GLY A 318 -0.04 0.55 14.94
C GLY A 318 -0.56 0.63 13.51
N ARG A 319 0.33 0.51 12.55
CA ARG A 319 -0.02 0.46 11.12
C ARG A 319 -0.58 -0.92 10.75
N LYS A 320 -1.74 -1.24 11.31
CA LYS A 320 -2.42 -2.52 11.12
C LYS A 320 -3.46 -2.42 10.01
N ALA A 321 -3.55 -3.44 9.16
CA ALA A 321 -4.57 -3.51 8.12
C ALA A 321 -5.98 -3.50 8.72
N GLY A 322 -6.83 -2.58 8.22
CA GLY A 322 -8.20 -2.40 8.69
C GLY A 322 -8.37 -1.51 9.91
N ALA A 323 -7.28 -1.00 10.51
CA ALA A 323 -7.34 0.06 11.50
C ALA A 323 -7.49 1.43 10.82
N LEU A 324 -8.10 2.40 11.51
CA LEU A 324 -8.30 3.76 11.06
C LEU A 324 -7.58 4.75 11.96
N VAL A 325 -7.15 5.84 11.37
CA VAL A 325 -6.53 6.99 12.02
C VAL A 325 -7.31 8.23 11.63
N THR A 326 -7.69 9.04 12.61
CA THR A 326 -8.34 10.32 12.36
C THR A 326 -7.48 11.44 12.91
N THR A 327 -7.12 12.38 12.05
CA THR A 327 -6.50 13.63 12.44
C THR A 327 -7.53 14.74 12.43
N VAL A 328 -7.38 15.69 13.33
CA VAL A 328 -8.15 16.94 13.35
C VAL A 328 -7.15 18.09 13.29
N ASP A 329 -7.28 18.95 12.29
CA ASP A 329 -6.34 20.04 12.01
C ASP A 329 -4.87 19.55 11.98
N GLY A 330 -4.65 18.35 11.41
CA GLY A 330 -3.34 17.71 11.28
C GLY A 330 -2.84 16.98 12.53
N LYS A 331 -3.47 17.15 13.71
CA LYS A 331 -3.11 16.44 14.94
C LYS A 331 -3.85 15.10 15.03
N LEU A 332 -3.17 14.07 15.53
CA LEU A 332 -3.82 12.79 15.80
C LEU A 332 -4.87 12.94 16.89
N ALA A 333 -6.13 12.67 16.57
CA ALA A 333 -7.23 12.73 17.52
C ALA A 333 -7.72 11.34 17.94
N VAL A 334 -7.88 10.41 16.98
CA VAL A 334 -8.47 9.09 17.25
C VAL A 334 -7.78 8.00 16.44
N TYR A 335 -7.54 6.86 17.07
CA TYR A 335 -7.16 5.60 16.42
C TYR A 335 -8.23 4.54 16.70
N VAL A 336 -8.71 3.88 15.66
CA VAL A 336 -9.70 2.80 15.76
C VAL A 336 -9.08 1.50 15.27
N GLU A 337 -9.02 0.49 16.13
CA GLU A 337 -8.50 -0.82 15.75
C GLU A 337 -9.47 -1.55 14.81
N ARG A 338 -8.95 -2.49 14.03
CA ARG A 338 -9.74 -3.29 13.11
C ARG A 338 -10.98 -3.89 13.79
N GLY A 339 -12.15 -3.65 13.21
CA GLY A 339 -13.43 -4.13 13.74
C GLY A 339 -14.07 -3.22 14.80
N GLY A 340 -13.46 -2.06 15.11
CA GLY A 340 -14.06 -1.03 15.98
C GLY A 340 -14.14 -1.37 17.47
N LYS A 341 -13.52 -2.47 17.91
CA LYS A 341 -13.60 -2.92 19.32
C LYS A 341 -12.74 -2.09 20.27
N THR A 342 -11.69 -1.47 19.75
CA THR A 342 -10.79 -0.62 20.52
C THR A 342 -10.69 0.74 19.85
N VAL A 343 -10.93 1.78 20.61
CA VAL A 343 -10.77 3.17 20.22
C VAL A 343 -9.80 3.81 21.20
N LEU A 344 -8.75 4.43 20.67
CA LEU A 344 -7.80 5.22 21.45
C LEU A 344 -7.96 6.68 21.07
N THR A 345 -8.04 7.55 22.06
CA THR A 345 -8.12 9.01 21.89
C THR A 345 -6.78 9.63 22.26
N PHE A 346 -6.42 10.71 21.57
CA PHE A 346 -5.18 11.46 21.75
C PHE A 346 -5.44 12.95 21.97
N THR A 347 -6.70 13.32 22.21
CA THR A 347 -7.16 14.66 22.60
C THR A 347 -8.30 14.52 23.60
N ASP A 348 -8.40 15.47 24.49
CA ASP A 348 -9.53 15.61 25.43
C ASP A 348 -10.50 16.72 25.00
N ASP A 349 -10.20 17.43 23.88
CA ASP A 349 -11.09 18.45 23.33
C ASP A 349 -12.35 17.81 22.73
N ALA A 350 -13.50 18.17 23.29
CA ALA A 350 -14.79 17.64 22.87
C ALA A 350 -15.14 18.00 21.42
N ALA A 351 -14.71 19.17 20.92
CA ALA A 351 -14.95 19.58 19.54
C ALA A 351 -14.11 18.77 18.56
N ASP A 352 -12.84 18.47 18.90
CA ASP A 352 -11.98 17.59 18.12
C ASP A 352 -12.54 16.16 18.06
N LEU A 353 -13.00 15.64 19.20
CA LEU A 353 -13.62 14.31 19.26
C LEU A 353 -14.92 14.24 18.45
N ALA A 354 -15.75 15.29 18.48
CA ALA A 354 -16.98 15.36 17.69
C ALA A 354 -16.69 15.42 16.18
N ALA A 355 -15.69 16.22 15.76
CA ALA A 355 -15.25 16.29 14.38
C ALA A 355 -14.70 14.94 13.90
N ALA A 356 -13.84 14.29 14.72
CA ALA A 356 -13.30 12.97 14.44
C ALA A 356 -14.40 11.90 14.31
N ALA A 357 -15.36 11.87 15.24
CA ALA A 357 -16.49 10.95 15.20
C ALA A 357 -17.34 11.12 13.93
N THR A 358 -17.57 12.36 13.50
CA THR A 358 -18.31 12.68 12.27
C THR A 358 -17.57 12.16 11.03
N SER A 359 -16.24 12.36 10.97
CA SER A 359 -15.40 11.87 9.87
C SER A 359 -15.39 10.34 9.81
N ILE A 360 -15.21 9.66 10.94
CA ILE A 360 -15.27 8.19 11.04
C ILE A 360 -16.65 7.68 10.61
N ALA A 361 -17.73 8.27 11.11
CA ALA A 361 -19.10 7.87 10.77
C ALA A 361 -19.40 8.00 9.28
N SER A 362 -18.83 9.00 8.60
CA SER A 362 -18.93 9.14 7.14
C SER A 362 -18.31 7.97 6.41
N ILE A 363 -17.10 7.55 6.78
CA ILE A 363 -16.39 6.41 6.16
C ILE A 363 -17.11 5.10 6.43
N VAL A 364 -17.55 4.89 7.68
CA VAL A 364 -18.28 3.67 8.07
C VAL A 364 -19.59 3.56 7.29
N ARG A 365 -20.36 4.65 7.16
CA ARG A 365 -21.61 4.67 6.36
C ARG A 365 -21.36 4.35 4.90
N THR A 366 -20.32 4.90 4.30
CA THR A 366 -19.93 4.60 2.91
C THR A 366 -19.46 3.15 2.75
N GLY A 367 -18.72 2.62 3.72
CA GLY A 367 -18.29 1.21 3.77
C GLY A 367 -19.46 0.25 3.99
N LEU A 368 -20.39 0.55 4.89
CA LEU A 368 -21.58 -0.26 5.18
C LEU A 368 -22.56 -0.31 4.01
N ARG A 369 -22.71 0.77 3.25
CA ARG A 369 -23.49 0.75 2.01
C ARG A 369 -22.97 -0.28 1.01
N LYS A 370 -21.66 -0.50 0.96
CA LYS A 370 -21.04 -1.56 0.14
C LYS A 370 -21.20 -2.95 0.74
N LEU A 371 -21.28 -3.07 2.06
CA LEU A 371 -21.47 -4.36 2.75
C LEU A 371 -22.94 -4.82 2.79
N SER A 372 -23.90 -3.89 2.79
CA SER A 372 -25.34 -4.25 2.78
C SER A 372 -25.86 -4.71 1.42
N VAL A 373 -25.10 -4.53 0.35
CA VAL A 373 -25.41 -5.10 -0.98
C VAL A 373 -24.95 -6.57 -1.09
N GLU A 374 -24.19 -7.08 -0.11
CA GLU A 374 -23.68 -8.47 -0.05
C GLU A 374 -24.43 -9.36 0.96
N ARG A 375 -25.63 -8.98 1.41
CA ARG A 375 -26.52 -9.84 2.22
C ARG A 375 -27.40 -10.74 1.39
#